data_af4a5c204d0143b1caf901800ee2e662
#
_entry.id   af4a5c204d0143b1caf901800ee2e662
#
_cell.length_a   1.000
_cell.length_b   1.000
_cell.length_c   1.000
_cell.angle_alpha   90.00
_cell.angle_beta   90.00
_cell.angle_gamma   90.00
#
_symmetry.space_group_name_H-M   'P 1'
#
loop_
_entity.id
_entity.type
_entity.pdbx_description
1 polymer ?
#
loop_
_entity_poly.entity_id
_entity_poly.type
_entity_poly.pdbx_seq_one_letter_code
_entity_poly.pdbx_strand_id
1 'polypeptide(L)'
;MKFRVIVSLFASVFIAVGAVQPSVAAPSSNNPQADAVISDMAQAFKRGDTRKLSQTLPQLRGHALEPWAAYWELKARLDSASPQEVQDFFTRYAGTYQEDRLRNDWLLLLGQRRDWAQFAEQHPSYRMSDDKEVRCYALLIETLKGTAPATAADEVRRNWYAQRDSDDGCTHAAGELYSYKQLTAHDVWRKARLAVEANRMRSARAAVEIVSPESSAQVKELMDSPTKYLQARATARGKVRQELVTLALIKLAQGDADNAATQLDNKWSVHLSPEERNWVWGVIGKQAAQRLSSDAVTYFGNVTKDSDLTDDMLGWKARAALRAGQWKVVRKAVEAMGDEARRDSTWVYWHAKAVLNGKPSDAERAEARQALESIASPKGFYEQLALEELGQRVVVPPAPAPLTAEEKAAARANPALNRALYAILLGIRGEGVREWNYATNLHTPGG
;
A
#
# COMPACT_ATOMS: atom_id res chain seq x y z
N MET A 1 28.58 -26.30 70.69
CA MET A 1 29.32 -25.31 69.82
C MET A 1 28.30 -24.39 69.19
N LYS A 2 28.31 -23.12 69.66
CA LYS A 2 27.37 -22.09 69.14
C LYS A 2 28.09 -21.25 68.09
N PHE A 3 27.61 -21.27 66.84
CA PHE A 3 28.09 -20.36 65.82
C PHE A 3 27.21 -19.09 65.81
N ARG A 4 27.83 -17.96 66.07
CA ARG A 4 27.25 -16.62 65.90
C ARG A 4 27.43 -16.17 64.47
N VAL A 5 26.32 -15.86 63.80
CA VAL A 5 26.30 -15.18 62.47
C VAL A 5 26.29 -13.69 62.74
N ILE A 6 27.31 -12.99 62.23
CA ILE A 6 27.40 -11.53 62.22
C ILE A 6 26.75 -11.06 60.92
N VAL A 7 25.65 -10.32 61.05
CA VAL A 7 25.01 -9.63 59.92
C VAL A 7 25.60 -8.24 59.80
N SER A 8 26.38 -7.99 58.74
CA SER A 8 26.88 -6.66 58.41
C SER A 8 25.84 -5.92 57.53
N LEU A 9 25.25 -4.87 58.09
CA LEU A 9 24.43 -3.90 57.35
C LEU A 9 25.32 -3.01 56.47
N PHE A 10 25.21 -3.16 55.15
CA PHE A 10 25.71 -2.19 54.21
C PHE A 10 24.56 -1.22 53.88
N ALA A 11 24.64 0.00 54.35
CA ALA A 11 23.76 1.10 53.96
C ALA A 11 24.23 1.64 52.61
N SER A 12 23.54 1.29 51.55
CA SER A 12 23.76 1.86 50.22
C SER A 12 23.02 3.21 50.10
N VAL A 13 23.77 4.29 50.11
CA VAL A 13 23.24 5.63 49.77
C VAL A 13 23.01 5.72 48.26
N PHE A 14 21.75 5.65 47.84
CA PHE A 14 21.36 5.96 46.48
C PHE A 14 21.31 7.49 46.32
N ILE A 15 22.32 8.07 45.67
CA ILE A 15 22.25 9.42 45.13
C ILE A 15 21.37 9.37 43.89
N ALA A 16 20.12 9.80 44.02
CA ALA A 16 19.24 10.04 42.89
C ALA A 16 19.72 11.29 42.14
N VAL A 17 20.52 11.10 41.08
CA VAL A 17 20.74 12.15 40.08
C VAL A 17 19.47 12.30 39.29
N GLY A 18 18.63 13.24 39.68
CA GLY A 18 17.46 13.64 38.94
C GLY A 18 17.90 14.23 37.59
N ALA A 19 17.79 13.45 36.53
CA ALA A 19 17.85 13.97 35.16
C ALA A 19 16.66 14.93 34.97
N VAL A 20 16.90 16.23 35.07
CA VAL A 20 15.95 17.26 34.65
C VAL A 20 15.82 17.14 33.15
N GLN A 21 14.83 16.39 32.70
CA GLN A 21 14.41 16.42 31.29
C GLN A 21 13.83 17.81 31.04
N PRO A 22 14.31 18.55 30.02
CA PRO A 22 13.67 19.78 29.64
C PRO A 22 12.27 19.42 29.14
N SER A 23 11.24 19.73 29.94
CA SER A 23 9.87 19.63 29.47
C SER A 23 9.74 20.60 28.30
N VAL A 24 9.59 20.07 27.10
CA VAL A 24 9.07 20.86 25.98
C VAL A 24 7.70 21.34 26.43
N ALA A 25 7.58 22.64 26.70
CA ALA A 25 6.29 23.22 27.04
C ALA A 25 5.32 22.91 25.92
N ALA A 26 4.36 22.04 26.20
CA ALA A 26 3.24 21.82 25.31
C ALA A 26 2.58 23.17 24.99
N PRO A 27 2.14 23.45 23.76
CA PRO A 27 1.37 24.65 23.46
C PRO A 27 0.18 24.68 24.42
N SER A 28 0.17 25.65 25.32
CA SER A 28 -0.90 25.79 26.28
C SER A 28 -2.19 26.18 25.55
N SER A 29 -3.29 25.49 25.84
CA SER A 29 -4.61 25.90 25.40
C SER A 29 -4.89 27.32 25.87
N ASN A 30 -5.03 28.24 24.91
CA ASN A 30 -5.36 29.63 25.22
C ASN A 30 -6.88 29.83 25.42
N ASN A 31 -7.69 28.81 25.10
CA ASN A 31 -9.15 28.88 25.20
C ASN A 31 -9.76 27.48 25.40
N PRO A 32 -9.89 26.99 26.65
CA PRO A 32 -10.44 25.65 26.92
C PRO A 32 -11.88 25.43 26.41
N GLN A 33 -12.68 26.49 26.34
CA GLN A 33 -14.06 26.39 25.82
C GLN A 33 -14.04 26.13 24.29
N ALA A 34 -13.23 26.86 23.54
CA ALA A 34 -13.08 26.62 22.11
C ALA A 34 -12.46 25.24 21.82
N ASP A 35 -11.56 24.76 22.68
CA ASP A 35 -10.96 23.41 22.57
C ASP A 35 -12.03 22.30 22.76
N ALA A 36 -12.95 22.49 23.68
CA ALA A 36 -14.09 21.57 23.84
C ALA A 36 -15.00 21.58 22.59
N VAL A 37 -15.22 22.77 22.01
CA VAL A 37 -16.03 22.92 20.78
C VAL A 37 -15.34 22.21 19.60
N ILE A 38 -14.02 22.32 19.43
CA ILE A 38 -13.29 21.64 18.35
C ILE A 38 -13.37 20.12 18.51
N SER A 39 -13.26 19.62 19.73
CA SER A 39 -13.39 18.18 20.03
C SER A 39 -14.77 17.67 19.71
N ASP A 40 -15.80 18.43 20.02
CA ASP A 40 -17.20 18.15 19.67
C ASP A 40 -17.41 18.13 18.14
N MET A 41 -16.79 19.04 17.40
CA MET A 41 -16.85 19.05 15.93
C MET A 41 -16.17 17.82 15.32
N ALA A 42 -15.03 17.40 15.86
CA ALA A 42 -14.38 16.17 15.43
C ALA A 42 -15.30 14.94 15.59
N GLN A 43 -16.05 14.88 16.69
CA GLN A 43 -17.04 13.82 16.90
C GLN A 43 -18.27 13.97 15.99
N ALA A 44 -18.75 15.20 15.75
CA ALA A 44 -19.83 15.46 14.82
C ALA A 44 -19.46 15.03 13.38
N PHE A 45 -18.23 15.31 12.95
CA PHE A 45 -17.73 14.87 11.66
C PHE A 45 -17.72 13.33 11.52
N LYS A 46 -17.24 12.61 12.55
CA LYS A 46 -17.26 11.14 12.56
C LYS A 46 -18.68 10.55 12.48
N ARG A 47 -19.68 11.26 12.98
CA ARG A 47 -21.10 10.85 12.94
C ARG A 47 -21.84 11.33 11.68
N GLY A 48 -21.20 12.15 10.84
CA GLY A 48 -21.84 12.75 9.66
C GLY A 48 -22.89 13.82 10.01
N ASP A 49 -22.76 14.46 11.18
CA ASP A 49 -23.71 15.51 11.62
C ASP A 49 -23.38 16.87 10.99
N THR A 50 -23.77 17.02 9.73
CA THR A 50 -23.53 18.23 8.92
C THR A 50 -24.14 19.47 9.53
N ARG A 51 -25.36 19.37 10.14
CA ARG A 51 -26.04 20.50 10.78
C ARG A 51 -25.22 21.04 11.95
N LYS A 52 -24.75 20.16 12.83
CA LYS A 52 -23.90 20.56 13.96
C LYS A 52 -22.63 21.22 13.49
N LEU A 53 -21.97 20.67 12.47
CA LEU A 53 -20.75 21.22 11.90
C LEU A 53 -20.95 22.65 11.40
N SER A 54 -21.99 22.91 10.59
CA SER A 54 -22.27 24.23 10.04
C SER A 54 -22.66 25.26 11.12
N GLN A 55 -23.44 24.86 12.14
CA GLN A 55 -23.81 25.73 13.25
C GLN A 55 -22.64 26.09 14.17
N THR A 56 -21.65 25.22 14.29
CA THR A 56 -20.57 25.37 15.26
C THR A 56 -19.34 26.05 14.68
N LEU A 57 -19.08 25.91 13.37
CA LEU A 57 -17.91 26.49 12.71
C LEU A 57 -17.70 28.00 12.98
N PRO A 58 -18.72 28.87 12.98
CA PRO A 58 -18.55 30.29 13.25
C PRO A 58 -17.91 30.60 14.61
N GLN A 59 -18.08 29.72 15.59
CA GLN A 59 -17.53 29.88 16.96
C GLN A 59 -16.04 29.65 17.02
N LEU A 60 -15.45 29.05 15.97
CA LEU A 60 -14.03 28.67 15.91
C LEU A 60 -13.19 29.61 15.05
N ARG A 61 -13.74 30.75 14.63
CA ARG A 61 -13.01 31.77 13.88
C ARG A 61 -11.83 32.27 14.69
N GLY A 62 -10.62 32.19 14.11
CA GLY A 62 -9.37 32.54 14.76
C GLY A 62 -8.79 31.50 15.72
N HIS A 63 -9.45 30.35 15.90
CA HIS A 63 -8.87 29.25 16.66
C HIS A 63 -7.70 28.59 15.88
N ALA A 64 -6.68 28.10 16.60
CA ALA A 64 -5.52 27.45 15.96
C ALA A 64 -5.89 26.26 15.05
N LEU A 65 -6.97 25.52 15.39
CA LEU A 65 -7.50 24.39 14.61
C LEU A 65 -8.68 24.78 13.71
N GLU A 66 -8.93 26.07 13.46
CA GLU A 66 -9.97 26.51 12.51
C GLU A 66 -9.84 25.81 11.13
N PRO A 67 -8.65 25.65 10.54
CA PRO A 67 -8.53 24.95 9.26
C PRO A 67 -9.11 23.52 9.28
N TRP A 68 -8.93 22.77 10.38
CA TRP A 68 -9.54 21.46 10.57
C TRP A 68 -11.04 21.53 10.69
N ALA A 69 -11.57 22.44 11.49
CA ALA A 69 -13.02 22.63 11.66
C ALA A 69 -13.70 22.98 10.34
N ALA A 70 -13.12 23.88 9.58
CA ALA A 70 -13.61 24.28 8.25
C ALA A 70 -13.52 23.12 7.24
N TYR A 71 -12.44 22.34 7.28
CA TYR A 71 -12.31 21.16 6.45
C TYR A 71 -13.41 20.13 6.76
N TRP A 72 -13.67 19.81 8.03
CA TRP A 72 -14.71 18.85 8.40
C TRP A 72 -16.10 19.32 7.95
N GLU A 73 -16.40 20.58 8.12
CA GLU A 73 -17.68 21.16 7.72
C GLU A 73 -17.88 21.05 6.22
N LEU A 74 -16.93 21.52 5.42
CA LEU A 74 -17.07 21.52 3.97
C LEU A 74 -16.99 20.11 3.39
N LYS A 75 -16.08 19.25 3.91
CA LYS A 75 -15.99 17.84 3.49
C LYS A 75 -17.27 17.07 3.72
N ALA A 76 -17.95 17.29 4.85
CA ALA A 76 -19.18 16.58 5.19
C ALA A 76 -20.36 16.88 4.24
N ARG A 77 -20.30 17.98 3.48
CA ARG A 77 -21.32 18.38 2.49
C ARG A 77 -20.76 18.68 1.10
N LEU A 78 -19.57 18.16 0.81
CA LEU A 78 -18.82 18.51 -0.39
C LEU A 78 -19.59 18.22 -1.70
N ASP A 79 -20.40 17.17 -1.70
CA ASP A 79 -21.25 16.78 -2.82
C ASP A 79 -22.33 17.83 -3.17
N SER A 80 -22.72 18.66 -2.22
CA SER A 80 -23.69 19.75 -2.40
C SER A 80 -23.06 21.14 -2.41
N ALA A 81 -21.74 21.24 -2.16
CA ALA A 81 -21.04 22.52 -2.18
C ALA A 81 -20.91 23.09 -3.59
N SER A 82 -21.04 24.40 -3.72
CA SER A 82 -20.77 25.08 -4.98
C SER A 82 -19.24 25.16 -5.24
N PRO A 83 -18.82 25.23 -6.52
CA PRO A 83 -17.41 25.46 -6.85
C PRO A 83 -16.84 26.73 -6.18
N GLN A 84 -17.65 27.76 -6.01
CA GLN A 84 -17.22 29.00 -5.35
C GLN A 84 -16.91 28.79 -3.86
N GLU A 85 -17.74 28.05 -3.12
CA GLU A 85 -17.47 27.71 -1.72
C GLU A 85 -16.16 26.94 -1.56
N VAL A 86 -15.88 26.01 -2.49
CA VAL A 86 -14.62 25.24 -2.50
C VAL A 86 -13.44 26.18 -2.79
N GLN A 87 -13.57 27.09 -3.75
CA GLN A 87 -12.53 28.06 -4.08
C GLN A 87 -12.26 29.06 -2.93
N ASP A 88 -13.31 29.50 -2.24
CA ASP A 88 -13.19 30.36 -1.06
C ASP A 88 -12.42 29.65 0.06
N PHE A 89 -12.66 28.37 0.25
CA PHE A 89 -11.88 27.55 1.19
C PHE A 89 -10.40 27.48 0.79
N PHE A 90 -10.10 27.19 -0.47
CA PHE A 90 -8.71 27.14 -0.96
C PHE A 90 -7.99 28.46 -0.78
N THR A 91 -8.66 29.58 -1.01
CA THR A 91 -8.11 30.92 -0.82
C THR A 91 -7.85 31.21 0.66
N ARG A 92 -8.83 30.90 1.52
CA ARG A 92 -8.73 31.18 2.95
C ARG A 92 -7.65 30.37 3.66
N TYR A 93 -7.50 29.10 3.29
CA TYR A 93 -6.57 28.18 3.94
C TYR A 93 -5.38 27.82 3.05
N ALA A 94 -5.02 28.72 2.13
CA ALA A 94 -3.92 28.52 1.18
C ALA A 94 -2.62 28.11 1.89
N GLY A 95 -1.92 27.12 1.33
CA GLY A 95 -0.65 26.61 1.85
C GLY A 95 -0.79 25.62 3.02
N THR A 96 -1.98 25.36 3.55
CA THR A 96 -2.18 24.39 4.63
C THR A 96 -2.37 22.97 4.11
N TYR A 97 -2.17 21.97 4.99
CA TYR A 97 -2.53 20.59 4.73
C TYR A 97 -4.02 20.46 4.38
N GLN A 98 -4.89 21.19 5.08
CA GLN A 98 -6.34 21.13 4.91
C GLN A 98 -6.77 21.61 3.53
N GLU A 99 -6.11 22.63 2.99
CA GLU A 99 -6.35 23.06 1.61
C GLU A 99 -6.06 21.94 0.61
N ASP A 100 -4.88 21.33 0.73
CA ASP A 100 -4.46 20.28 -0.19
C ASP A 100 -5.28 18.98 -0.02
N ARG A 101 -5.67 18.67 1.22
CA ARG A 101 -6.56 17.54 1.53
C ARG A 101 -7.96 17.72 0.94
N LEU A 102 -8.53 18.91 1.07
CA LEU A 102 -9.83 19.20 0.46
C LEU A 102 -9.72 19.19 -1.08
N ARG A 103 -8.62 19.64 -1.62
CA ARG A 103 -8.36 19.55 -3.08
C ARG A 103 -8.35 18.12 -3.56
N ASN A 104 -7.71 17.21 -2.83
CA ASN A 104 -7.78 15.78 -3.11
C ASN A 104 -9.24 15.29 -3.13
N ASP A 105 -9.99 15.58 -2.07
CA ASP A 105 -11.41 15.18 -1.99
C ASP A 105 -12.27 15.77 -3.12
N TRP A 106 -11.98 17.01 -3.51
CA TRP A 106 -12.68 17.69 -4.61
C TRP A 106 -12.34 17.07 -5.97
N LEU A 107 -11.06 16.76 -6.21
CA LEU A 107 -10.63 16.07 -7.43
C LEU A 107 -11.26 14.69 -7.58
N LEU A 108 -11.37 13.92 -6.49
CA LEU A 108 -12.09 12.64 -6.50
C LEU A 108 -13.56 12.82 -6.88
N LEU A 109 -14.24 13.82 -6.34
CA LEU A 109 -15.64 14.11 -6.66
C LEU A 109 -15.81 14.57 -8.10
N LEU A 110 -14.95 15.46 -8.59
CA LEU A 110 -14.96 15.90 -9.99
C LEU A 110 -14.70 14.73 -10.95
N GLY A 111 -13.76 13.85 -10.62
CA GLY A 111 -13.49 12.63 -11.37
C GLY A 111 -14.71 11.71 -11.43
N GLN A 112 -15.38 11.45 -10.31
CA GLN A 112 -16.60 10.65 -10.24
C GLN A 112 -17.75 11.26 -11.08
N ARG A 113 -17.83 12.59 -11.12
CA ARG A 113 -18.80 13.34 -11.94
C ARG A 113 -18.40 13.45 -13.41
N ARG A 114 -17.19 13.03 -13.78
CA ARG A 114 -16.63 13.20 -15.13
C ARG A 114 -16.52 14.68 -15.54
N ASP A 115 -16.39 15.59 -14.57
CA ASP A 115 -16.11 16.99 -14.81
C ASP A 115 -14.64 17.23 -15.09
N TRP A 116 -14.22 16.81 -16.27
CA TRP A 116 -12.82 16.87 -16.68
C TRP A 116 -12.27 18.29 -16.81
N ALA A 117 -13.13 19.27 -17.07
CA ALA A 117 -12.72 20.67 -17.21
C ALA A 117 -12.27 21.23 -15.86
N GLN A 118 -13.14 21.13 -14.83
CA GLN A 118 -12.78 21.58 -13.50
C GLN A 118 -11.66 20.72 -12.87
N PHE A 119 -11.64 19.42 -13.13
CA PHE A 119 -10.53 18.57 -12.68
C PHE A 119 -9.19 19.08 -13.21
N ALA A 120 -9.08 19.31 -14.52
CA ALA A 120 -7.86 19.78 -15.16
C ALA A 120 -7.41 21.16 -14.67
N GLU A 121 -8.34 22.02 -14.27
CA GLU A 121 -8.06 23.33 -13.67
C GLU A 121 -7.47 23.19 -12.25
N GLN A 122 -8.03 22.30 -11.44
CA GLN A 122 -7.65 22.16 -10.03
C GLN A 122 -6.44 21.25 -9.78
N HIS A 123 -6.22 20.26 -10.63
CA HIS A 123 -5.19 19.24 -10.46
C HIS A 123 -3.75 19.80 -10.35
N PRO A 124 -3.31 20.83 -11.13
CA PRO A 124 -1.94 21.37 -11.02
C PRO A 124 -1.59 21.94 -9.65
N SER A 125 -2.59 22.31 -8.85
CA SER A 125 -2.40 22.85 -7.49
C SER A 125 -2.41 21.76 -6.40
N TYR A 126 -2.60 20.49 -6.76
CA TYR A 126 -2.57 19.37 -5.83
C TYR A 126 -1.13 18.97 -5.52
N ARG A 127 -0.66 19.24 -4.28
CA ARG A 127 0.74 19.12 -3.89
C ARG A 127 1.13 17.73 -3.38
N MET A 128 0.26 17.06 -2.61
CA MET A 128 0.54 15.70 -2.08
C MET A 128 0.82 14.71 -3.21
N SER A 129 0.04 14.75 -4.28
CA SER A 129 0.20 13.90 -5.48
C SER A 129 0.34 12.39 -5.17
N ASP A 130 -0.20 11.94 -4.04
CA ASP A 130 -0.07 10.58 -3.51
C ASP A 130 -1.32 9.71 -3.70
N ASP A 131 -2.44 10.32 -4.14
CA ASP A 131 -3.69 9.62 -4.39
C ASP A 131 -3.68 8.95 -5.78
N LYS A 132 -3.67 7.62 -5.77
CA LYS A 132 -3.63 6.81 -7.00
C LYS A 132 -4.89 6.95 -7.86
N GLU A 133 -6.05 7.14 -7.24
CA GLU A 133 -7.30 7.36 -7.97
C GLU A 133 -7.28 8.70 -8.71
N VAL A 134 -6.85 9.78 -8.05
CA VAL A 134 -6.64 11.09 -8.67
C VAL A 134 -5.64 10.97 -9.83
N ARG A 135 -4.55 10.23 -9.63
CA ARG A 135 -3.54 10.01 -10.67
C ARG A 135 -4.11 9.26 -11.88
N CYS A 136 -4.96 8.25 -11.66
CA CYS A 136 -5.63 7.53 -12.74
C CYS A 136 -6.56 8.45 -13.55
N TYR A 137 -7.34 9.31 -12.89
CA TYR A 137 -8.16 10.32 -13.59
C TYR A 137 -7.29 11.30 -14.39
N ALA A 138 -6.19 11.79 -13.81
CA ALA A 138 -5.30 12.71 -14.52
C ALA A 138 -4.71 12.08 -15.79
N LEU A 139 -4.22 10.85 -15.71
CA LEU A 139 -3.67 10.11 -16.85
C LEU A 139 -4.74 9.84 -17.92
N LEU A 140 -5.98 9.56 -17.53
CA LEU A 140 -7.09 9.43 -18.46
C LEU A 140 -7.35 10.74 -19.19
N ILE A 141 -7.43 11.87 -18.48
CA ILE A 141 -7.66 13.19 -19.07
C ILE A 141 -6.53 13.55 -20.05
N GLU A 142 -5.29 13.31 -19.66
CA GLU A 142 -4.12 13.51 -20.54
C GLU A 142 -4.20 12.63 -21.80
N THR A 143 -4.65 11.37 -21.67
CA THR A 143 -4.86 10.46 -22.80
C THR A 143 -5.95 10.98 -23.74
N LEU A 144 -7.08 11.43 -23.19
CA LEU A 144 -8.18 11.99 -23.99
C LEU A 144 -7.76 13.27 -24.74
N LYS A 145 -6.83 14.04 -24.18
CA LYS A 145 -6.25 15.24 -24.80
C LYS A 145 -5.09 14.93 -25.78
N GLY A 146 -4.63 13.68 -25.85
CA GLY A 146 -3.46 13.31 -26.65
C GLY A 146 -2.12 13.82 -26.10
N THR A 147 -2.06 14.16 -24.81
CA THR A 147 -0.86 14.70 -24.12
C THR A 147 -0.26 13.74 -23.12
N ALA A 148 -0.83 12.53 -22.99
CA ALA A 148 -0.35 11.54 -22.03
C ALA A 148 1.06 11.05 -22.37
N PRO A 149 1.90 10.78 -21.36
CA PRO A 149 3.19 10.14 -21.58
C PRO A 149 3.01 8.71 -22.11
N ALA A 150 3.98 8.19 -22.83
CA ALA A 150 3.96 6.83 -23.37
C ALA A 150 3.78 5.74 -22.28
N THR A 151 4.14 6.06 -21.04
CA THR A 151 4.03 5.19 -19.88
C THR A 151 2.66 5.23 -19.17
N ALA A 152 1.72 6.05 -19.65
CA ALA A 152 0.44 6.29 -18.99
C ALA A 152 -0.37 5.01 -18.75
N ALA A 153 -0.49 4.17 -19.79
CA ALA A 153 -1.23 2.90 -19.68
C ALA A 153 -0.58 1.95 -18.67
N ASP A 154 0.75 1.88 -18.63
CA ASP A 154 1.49 1.07 -17.68
C ASP A 154 1.32 1.60 -16.24
N GLU A 155 1.28 2.90 -16.05
CA GLU A 155 1.07 3.52 -14.74
C GLU A 155 -0.36 3.27 -14.23
N VAL A 156 -1.38 3.45 -15.08
CA VAL A 156 -2.77 3.11 -14.74
C VAL A 156 -2.89 1.64 -14.36
N ARG A 157 -2.30 0.74 -15.16
CA ARG A 157 -2.30 -0.70 -14.88
C ARG A 157 -1.66 -1.02 -13.52
N ARG A 158 -0.48 -0.47 -13.22
CA ARG A 158 0.19 -0.67 -11.92
C ARG A 158 -0.66 -0.17 -10.75
N ASN A 159 -1.22 1.04 -10.86
CA ASN A 159 -2.07 1.61 -9.81
C ASN A 159 -3.33 0.76 -9.61
N TRP A 160 -3.97 0.31 -10.68
CA TRP A 160 -5.15 -0.53 -10.63
C TRP A 160 -4.87 -1.91 -10.00
N TYR A 161 -3.74 -2.55 -10.37
CA TYR A 161 -3.34 -3.85 -9.82
C TYR A 161 -2.99 -3.77 -8.33
N ALA A 162 -2.42 -2.66 -7.88
CA ALA A 162 -2.05 -2.46 -6.48
C ALA A 162 -3.26 -2.34 -5.53
N GLN A 163 -4.45 -2.07 -6.05
CA GLN A 163 -5.68 -1.91 -5.26
C GLN A 163 -6.33 -3.26 -4.97
N ARG A 164 -6.57 -3.55 -3.70
CA ARG A 164 -7.40 -4.70 -3.30
C ARG A 164 -8.88 -4.40 -3.62
N ASP A 165 -9.37 -3.27 -3.14
CA ASP A 165 -10.68 -2.73 -3.48
C ASP A 165 -10.49 -1.71 -4.59
N SER A 166 -11.00 -2.01 -5.79
CA SER A 166 -10.87 -1.13 -6.95
C SER A 166 -11.70 0.13 -6.75
N ASP A 167 -11.09 1.28 -6.98
CA ASP A 167 -11.74 2.57 -7.02
C ASP A 167 -12.39 2.87 -8.37
N ASP A 168 -13.12 3.97 -8.46
CA ASP A 168 -13.74 4.41 -9.70
C ASP A 168 -12.70 4.89 -10.72
N GLY A 169 -11.72 5.69 -10.29
CA GLY A 169 -10.78 6.34 -11.18
C GLY A 169 -9.91 5.39 -11.97
N CYS A 170 -9.24 4.45 -11.29
CA CYS A 170 -8.37 3.48 -11.98
C CYS A 170 -9.19 2.45 -12.77
N THR A 171 -10.39 2.08 -12.29
CA THR A 171 -11.27 1.16 -13.01
C THR A 171 -11.80 1.80 -14.30
N HIS A 172 -12.27 3.05 -14.22
CA HIS A 172 -12.73 3.79 -15.39
C HIS A 172 -11.61 4.04 -16.38
N ALA A 173 -10.46 4.52 -15.91
CA ALA A 173 -9.28 4.73 -16.77
C ALA A 173 -8.86 3.43 -17.48
N ALA A 174 -8.85 2.29 -16.77
CA ALA A 174 -8.52 1.00 -17.36
C ALA A 174 -9.53 0.59 -18.45
N GLY A 175 -10.83 0.82 -18.24
CA GLY A 175 -11.88 0.55 -19.20
C GLY A 175 -11.73 1.39 -20.48
N GLU A 176 -11.48 2.68 -20.34
CA GLU A 176 -11.22 3.57 -21.48
C GLU A 176 -9.94 3.19 -22.25
N LEU A 177 -8.83 2.93 -21.53
CA LEU A 177 -7.57 2.50 -22.15
C LEU A 177 -7.70 1.15 -22.85
N TYR A 178 -8.54 0.24 -22.34
CA TYR A 178 -8.89 -1.00 -23.02
C TYR A 178 -9.66 -0.73 -24.32
N SER A 179 -10.63 0.16 -24.30
CA SER A 179 -11.40 0.54 -25.50
C SER A 179 -10.50 1.16 -26.59
N TYR A 180 -9.49 1.93 -26.19
CA TYR A 180 -8.47 2.52 -27.08
C TYR A 180 -7.32 1.55 -27.44
N LYS A 181 -7.40 0.28 -27.02
CA LYS A 181 -6.37 -0.76 -27.26
C LYS A 181 -5.00 -0.44 -26.69
N GLN A 182 -4.94 0.41 -25.67
CA GLN A 182 -3.72 0.70 -24.91
C GLN A 182 -3.52 -0.29 -23.74
N LEU A 183 -4.60 -0.89 -23.28
CA LEU A 183 -4.58 -2.10 -22.43
C LEU A 183 -5.16 -3.28 -23.21
N THR A 184 -4.65 -4.47 -22.93
CA THR A 184 -5.10 -5.72 -23.55
C THR A 184 -6.17 -6.42 -22.71
N ALA A 185 -6.92 -7.33 -23.33
CA ALA A 185 -7.84 -8.20 -22.59
C ALA A 185 -7.10 -8.99 -21.48
N HIS A 186 -5.85 -9.39 -21.75
CA HIS A 186 -5.01 -10.07 -20.77
C HIS A 186 -4.76 -9.22 -19.52
N ASP A 187 -4.47 -7.91 -19.68
CA ASP A 187 -4.28 -6.99 -18.56
C ASP A 187 -5.55 -6.93 -17.69
N VAL A 188 -6.71 -6.88 -18.31
CA VAL A 188 -8.00 -6.82 -17.61
C VAL A 188 -8.30 -8.15 -16.88
N TRP A 189 -8.06 -9.29 -17.52
CA TRP A 189 -8.23 -10.59 -16.87
C TRP A 189 -7.28 -10.79 -15.69
N ARG A 190 -6.03 -10.32 -15.80
CA ARG A 190 -5.09 -10.34 -14.66
C ARG A 190 -5.63 -9.56 -13.47
N LYS A 191 -6.27 -8.39 -13.70
CA LYS A 191 -6.94 -7.67 -12.60
C LYS A 191 -8.08 -8.48 -11.98
N ALA A 192 -8.89 -9.14 -12.78
CA ALA A 192 -9.95 -10.02 -12.28
C ALA A 192 -9.39 -11.15 -11.40
N ARG A 193 -8.30 -11.79 -11.84
CA ARG A 193 -7.60 -12.84 -11.07
C ARG A 193 -7.08 -12.31 -9.73
N LEU A 194 -6.43 -11.14 -9.72
CA LEU A 194 -5.95 -10.49 -8.49
C LEU A 194 -7.10 -10.14 -7.53
N ALA A 195 -8.22 -9.69 -8.05
CA ALA A 195 -9.39 -9.35 -7.25
C ALA A 195 -10.06 -10.58 -6.64
N VAL A 196 -10.16 -11.69 -7.38
CA VAL A 196 -10.65 -12.96 -6.85
C VAL A 196 -9.71 -13.49 -5.77
N GLU A 197 -8.40 -13.44 -6.00
CA GLU A 197 -7.38 -13.84 -5.02
C GLU A 197 -7.45 -12.99 -3.75
N ALA A 198 -7.74 -11.69 -3.87
CA ALA A 198 -7.97 -10.79 -2.74
C ALA A 198 -9.35 -10.98 -2.08
N ASN A 199 -10.20 -11.85 -2.60
CA ASN A 199 -11.58 -12.07 -2.18
C ASN A 199 -12.46 -10.80 -2.30
N ARG A 200 -12.29 -10.03 -3.41
CA ARG A 200 -12.99 -8.78 -3.69
C ARG A 200 -13.95 -8.94 -4.87
N MET A 201 -15.15 -9.44 -4.58
CA MET A 201 -16.18 -9.75 -5.60
C MET A 201 -16.52 -8.53 -6.47
N ARG A 202 -16.70 -7.34 -5.87
CA ARG A 202 -17.04 -6.12 -6.63
C ARG A 202 -15.93 -5.75 -7.62
N SER A 203 -14.67 -5.80 -7.17
CA SER A 203 -13.51 -5.50 -8.02
C SER A 203 -13.33 -6.53 -9.14
N ALA A 204 -13.54 -7.82 -8.84
CA ALA A 204 -13.50 -8.90 -9.84
C ALA A 204 -14.60 -8.71 -10.89
N ARG A 205 -15.82 -8.42 -10.44
CA ARG A 205 -16.96 -8.19 -11.34
C ARG A 205 -16.72 -6.97 -12.23
N ALA A 206 -16.24 -5.86 -11.66
CA ALA A 206 -15.94 -4.65 -12.43
C ALA A 206 -14.87 -4.89 -13.52
N ALA A 207 -13.84 -5.68 -13.24
CA ALA A 207 -12.85 -6.05 -14.24
C ALA A 207 -13.46 -6.93 -15.36
N VAL A 208 -14.24 -7.95 -14.99
CA VAL A 208 -14.93 -8.82 -15.98
C VAL A 208 -15.91 -8.01 -16.83
N GLU A 209 -16.61 -7.03 -16.25
CA GLU A 209 -17.52 -6.13 -16.97
C GLU A 209 -16.84 -5.38 -18.11
N ILE A 210 -15.58 -4.97 -17.94
CA ILE A 210 -14.81 -4.29 -18.98
C ILE A 210 -14.57 -5.20 -20.20
N VAL A 211 -14.22 -6.46 -19.98
CA VAL A 211 -13.75 -7.39 -21.03
C VAL A 211 -14.85 -8.32 -21.55
N SER A 212 -15.87 -8.61 -20.75
CA SER A 212 -17.00 -9.50 -21.07
C SER A 212 -18.21 -9.13 -20.22
N PRO A 213 -18.94 -8.05 -20.55
CA PRO A 213 -20.06 -7.55 -19.76
C PRO A 213 -21.13 -8.63 -19.49
N GLU A 214 -21.43 -9.45 -20.50
CA GLU A 214 -22.39 -10.55 -20.45
C GLU A 214 -22.01 -11.66 -19.45
N SER A 215 -20.73 -11.75 -19.10
CA SER A 215 -20.21 -12.77 -18.19
C SER A 215 -20.03 -12.26 -16.75
N SER A 216 -20.19 -10.97 -16.51
CA SER A 216 -19.93 -10.35 -15.20
C SER A 216 -20.79 -10.91 -14.06
N ALA A 217 -22.03 -11.35 -14.37
CA ALA A 217 -22.92 -11.97 -13.40
C ALA A 217 -22.40 -13.33 -12.87
N GLN A 218 -21.62 -14.07 -13.68
CA GLN A 218 -21.05 -15.37 -13.29
C GLN A 218 -19.98 -15.24 -12.19
N VAL A 219 -19.39 -14.05 -12.00
CA VAL A 219 -18.39 -13.81 -10.95
C VAL A 219 -18.96 -14.13 -9.56
N LYS A 220 -20.22 -13.76 -9.32
CA LYS A 220 -20.88 -14.09 -8.04
C LYS A 220 -20.97 -15.62 -7.84
N GLU A 221 -21.43 -16.35 -8.85
CA GLU A 221 -21.58 -17.79 -8.79
C GLU A 221 -20.25 -18.50 -8.52
N LEU A 222 -19.21 -18.17 -9.30
CA LEU A 222 -17.89 -18.80 -9.17
C LEU A 222 -17.19 -18.46 -7.84
N MET A 223 -17.45 -17.28 -7.26
CA MET A 223 -16.87 -16.91 -5.98
C MET A 223 -17.63 -17.48 -4.79
N ASP A 224 -18.96 -17.59 -4.86
CA ASP A 224 -19.77 -18.16 -3.78
C ASP A 224 -19.64 -19.69 -3.70
N SER A 225 -19.55 -20.37 -4.85
CA SER A 225 -19.52 -21.83 -4.93
C SER A 225 -18.60 -22.33 -6.05
N PRO A 226 -17.27 -22.17 -5.94
CA PRO A 226 -16.34 -22.50 -7.01
C PRO A 226 -16.39 -23.96 -7.42
N THR A 227 -16.54 -24.89 -6.48
CA THR A 227 -16.65 -26.33 -6.77
C THR A 227 -17.88 -26.62 -7.62
N LYS A 228 -19.03 -26.09 -7.23
CA LYS A 228 -20.29 -26.27 -7.98
C LYS A 228 -20.20 -25.64 -9.37
N TYR A 229 -19.60 -24.46 -9.47
CA TYR A 229 -19.35 -23.78 -10.73
C TYR A 229 -18.53 -24.65 -11.71
N LEU A 230 -17.44 -25.26 -11.22
CA LEU A 230 -16.56 -26.12 -12.00
C LEU A 230 -17.24 -27.45 -12.37
N GLN A 231 -18.03 -28.07 -11.46
CA GLN A 231 -18.73 -29.30 -11.71
C GLN A 231 -19.82 -29.18 -12.78
N ALA A 232 -20.48 -28.03 -12.84
CA ALA A 232 -21.56 -27.78 -13.82
C ALA A 232 -21.03 -27.61 -15.25
N ARG A 233 -19.71 -27.60 -15.48
CA ARG A 233 -19.08 -27.38 -16.79
C ARG A 233 -18.24 -28.56 -17.21
N ALA A 234 -18.48 -29.04 -18.45
CA ALA A 234 -17.70 -30.10 -19.05
C ALA A 234 -16.38 -29.63 -19.66
N THR A 235 -16.38 -28.43 -20.25
CA THR A 235 -15.25 -27.85 -20.99
C THR A 235 -15.15 -26.34 -20.78
N ALA A 236 -14.00 -25.75 -21.19
CA ALA A 236 -13.79 -24.30 -21.25
C ALA A 236 -13.31 -23.92 -22.66
N ARG A 237 -14.25 -23.79 -23.59
CA ARG A 237 -13.94 -23.36 -24.98
C ARG A 237 -14.01 -21.84 -25.10
N GLY A 238 -12.96 -21.27 -25.65
CA GLY A 238 -12.84 -19.82 -25.87
C GLY A 238 -12.30 -19.08 -24.64
N LYS A 239 -11.62 -17.97 -24.91
CA LYS A 239 -10.83 -17.23 -23.91
C LYS A 239 -11.62 -16.83 -22.67
N VAL A 240 -12.85 -16.32 -22.83
CA VAL A 240 -13.69 -15.90 -21.70
C VAL A 240 -13.99 -17.07 -20.76
N ARG A 241 -14.38 -18.23 -21.29
CA ARG A 241 -14.68 -19.42 -20.47
C ARG A 241 -13.44 -19.97 -19.78
N GLN A 242 -12.29 -19.96 -20.45
CA GLN A 242 -11.00 -20.33 -19.86
C GLN A 242 -10.68 -19.43 -18.66
N GLU A 243 -10.84 -18.12 -18.82
CA GLU A 243 -10.60 -17.18 -17.73
C GLU A 243 -11.58 -17.35 -16.58
N LEU A 244 -12.87 -17.53 -16.83
CA LEU A 244 -13.85 -17.77 -15.76
C LEU A 244 -13.56 -19.06 -14.99
N VAL A 245 -13.13 -20.13 -15.68
CA VAL A 245 -12.64 -21.35 -15.02
C VAL A 245 -11.38 -21.09 -14.21
N THR A 246 -10.44 -20.30 -14.74
CA THR A 246 -9.24 -19.86 -14.02
C THR A 246 -9.61 -19.12 -12.73
N LEU A 247 -10.56 -18.18 -12.78
CA LEU A 247 -11.06 -17.48 -11.60
C LEU A 247 -11.67 -18.43 -10.57
N ALA A 248 -12.45 -19.40 -11.02
CA ALA A 248 -13.05 -20.40 -10.13
C ALA A 248 -12.00 -21.29 -9.45
N LEU A 249 -10.97 -21.72 -10.18
CA LEU A 249 -9.84 -22.47 -9.63
C LEU A 249 -9.03 -21.66 -8.62
N ILE A 250 -8.77 -20.37 -8.89
CA ILE A 250 -8.15 -19.46 -7.93
C ILE A 250 -8.97 -19.39 -6.64
N LYS A 251 -10.27 -19.23 -6.76
CA LYS A 251 -11.16 -19.16 -5.59
C LYS A 251 -11.19 -20.49 -4.83
N LEU A 252 -11.23 -21.60 -5.52
CA LEU A 252 -11.18 -22.93 -4.91
C LEU A 252 -9.87 -23.13 -4.13
N ALA A 253 -8.74 -22.75 -4.72
CA ALA A 253 -7.43 -22.90 -4.10
C ALA A 253 -7.28 -22.15 -2.75
N GLN A 254 -7.99 -21.06 -2.55
CA GLN A 254 -7.98 -20.31 -1.28
C GLN A 254 -8.58 -21.12 -0.12
N GLY A 255 -9.62 -21.92 -0.40
CA GLY A 255 -10.27 -22.78 0.59
C GLY A 255 -9.62 -24.16 0.68
N ASP A 256 -9.30 -24.74 -0.46
CA ASP A 256 -8.82 -26.13 -0.62
C ASP A 256 -7.83 -26.22 -1.79
N ALA A 257 -6.55 -25.97 -1.47
CA ALA A 257 -5.48 -25.98 -2.47
C ALA A 257 -5.29 -27.36 -3.12
N ASP A 258 -5.44 -28.45 -2.36
CA ASP A 258 -5.24 -29.82 -2.83
C ASP A 258 -6.35 -30.22 -3.79
N ASN A 259 -7.59 -29.84 -3.50
CA ASN A 259 -8.71 -30.05 -4.41
C ASN A 259 -8.53 -29.23 -5.71
N ALA A 260 -8.08 -27.96 -5.60
CA ALA A 260 -7.79 -27.15 -6.77
C ALA A 260 -6.69 -27.80 -7.65
N ALA A 261 -5.63 -28.32 -7.03
CA ALA A 261 -4.58 -29.05 -7.73
C ALA A 261 -5.14 -30.28 -8.46
N THR A 262 -5.95 -31.08 -7.78
CA THR A 262 -6.60 -32.27 -8.35
C THR A 262 -7.52 -31.92 -9.54
N GLN A 263 -8.31 -30.86 -9.39
CA GLN A 263 -9.20 -30.38 -10.47
C GLN A 263 -8.41 -29.88 -11.68
N LEU A 264 -7.32 -29.15 -11.43
CA LEU A 264 -6.45 -28.65 -12.50
C LEU A 264 -5.79 -29.81 -13.26
N ASP A 265 -5.17 -30.75 -12.56
CA ASP A 265 -4.47 -31.88 -13.19
C ASP A 265 -5.43 -32.80 -13.97
N ASN A 266 -6.52 -33.22 -13.34
CA ASN A 266 -7.37 -34.27 -13.89
C ASN A 266 -8.33 -33.77 -14.97
N LYS A 267 -8.69 -32.48 -14.97
CA LYS A 267 -9.72 -31.99 -15.87
C LYS A 267 -9.31 -30.73 -16.64
N TRP A 268 -8.83 -29.67 -15.95
CA TRP A 268 -8.79 -28.35 -16.54
C TRP A 268 -7.49 -28.00 -17.26
N SER A 269 -6.39 -28.71 -16.99
CA SER A 269 -5.09 -28.44 -17.61
C SER A 269 -5.12 -28.50 -19.14
N VAL A 270 -5.94 -29.37 -19.73
CA VAL A 270 -6.09 -29.49 -21.20
C VAL A 270 -6.94 -28.38 -21.83
N HIS A 271 -7.69 -27.65 -21.02
CA HIS A 271 -8.58 -26.57 -21.47
C HIS A 271 -7.98 -25.17 -21.31
N LEU A 272 -6.99 -25.01 -20.41
CA LEU A 272 -6.39 -23.75 -20.08
C LEU A 272 -5.09 -23.52 -20.88
N SER A 273 -4.77 -22.27 -21.18
CA SER A 273 -3.48 -21.92 -21.75
C SER A 273 -2.34 -22.19 -20.74
N PRO A 274 -1.09 -22.32 -21.21
CA PRO A 274 0.06 -22.47 -20.32
C PRO A 274 0.16 -21.38 -19.26
N GLU A 275 -0.10 -20.11 -19.62
CA GLU A 275 -0.08 -18.97 -18.71
C GLU A 275 -1.16 -19.07 -17.63
N GLU A 276 -2.38 -19.44 -18.02
CA GLU A 276 -3.49 -19.64 -17.08
C GLU A 276 -3.19 -20.80 -16.09
N ARG A 277 -2.65 -21.91 -16.59
CA ARG A 277 -2.20 -23.01 -15.72
C ARG A 277 -1.11 -22.57 -14.73
N ASN A 278 -0.10 -21.87 -15.23
CA ASN A 278 1.00 -21.36 -14.39
C ASN A 278 0.46 -20.46 -13.29
N TRP A 279 -0.47 -19.56 -13.61
CA TRP A 279 -1.09 -18.69 -12.62
C TRP A 279 -1.84 -19.49 -11.54
N VAL A 280 -2.64 -20.47 -11.92
CA VAL A 280 -3.38 -21.30 -10.97
C VAL A 280 -2.41 -22.10 -10.09
N TRP A 281 -1.36 -22.71 -10.66
CA TRP A 281 -0.31 -23.38 -9.89
C TRP A 281 0.41 -22.42 -8.95
N GLY A 282 0.65 -21.19 -9.38
CA GLY A 282 1.20 -20.12 -8.53
C GLY A 282 0.34 -19.83 -7.30
N VAL A 283 -0.98 -19.73 -7.48
CA VAL A 283 -1.92 -19.54 -6.37
C VAL A 283 -1.96 -20.77 -5.45
N ILE A 284 -2.06 -21.97 -6.00
CA ILE A 284 -2.07 -23.23 -5.24
C ILE A 284 -0.78 -23.36 -4.42
N GLY A 285 0.37 -23.15 -5.04
CA GLY A 285 1.68 -23.19 -4.37
C GLY A 285 1.80 -22.16 -3.25
N LYS A 286 1.33 -20.94 -3.50
CA LYS A 286 1.27 -19.87 -2.49
C LYS A 286 0.40 -20.27 -1.30
N GLN A 287 -0.80 -20.79 -1.52
CA GLN A 287 -1.70 -21.22 -0.44
C GLN A 287 -1.07 -22.35 0.40
N ALA A 288 -0.44 -23.32 -0.25
CA ALA A 288 0.28 -24.40 0.43
C ALA A 288 1.49 -23.84 1.23
N ALA A 289 2.27 -22.94 0.65
CA ALA A 289 3.42 -22.32 1.31
C ALA A 289 3.02 -21.50 2.56
N GLN A 290 1.93 -20.74 2.48
CA GLN A 290 1.39 -19.98 3.61
C GLN A 290 0.94 -20.87 4.77
N ARG A 291 0.47 -22.07 4.46
CA ARG A 291 0.11 -23.10 5.46
C ARG A 291 1.28 -23.96 5.90
N LEU A 292 2.49 -23.64 5.43
CA LEU A 292 3.72 -24.37 5.69
C LEU A 292 3.71 -25.83 5.21
N SER A 293 2.87 -26.16 4.21
CA SER A 293 2.84 -27.49 3.61
C SER A 293 4.14 -27.80 2.85
N SER A 294 4.60 -29.03 2.95
CA SER A 294 5.72 -29.56 2.14
C SER A 294 5.37 -29.63 0.64
N ASP A 295 4.08 -29.76 0.31
CA ASP A 295 3.59 -29.88 -1.06
C ASP A 295 3.75 -28.59 -1.88
N ALA A 296 3.98 -27.46 -1.20
CA ALA A 296 4.19 -26.15 -1.85
C ALA A 296 5.27 -26.22 -2.95
N VAL A 297 6.39 -26.90 -2.67
CA VAL A 297 7.49 -27.05 -3.64
C VAL A 297 7.04 -27.85 -4.86
N THR A 298 6.28 -28.91 -4.65
CA THR A 298 5.74 -29.73 -5.73
C THR A 298 4.75 -28.95 -6.59
N TYR A 299 3.85 -28.19 -5.96
CA TYR A 299 2.86 -27.36 -6.68
C TYR A 299 3.55 -26.27 -7.50
N PHE A 300 4.51 -25.53 -6.93
CA PHE A 300 5.30 -24.57 -7.69
C PHE A 300 6.17 -25.23 -8.78
N GLY A 301 6.54 -26.49 -8.62
CA GLY A 301 7.28 -27.27 -9.61
C GLY A 301 6.51 -27.50 -10.91
N ASN A 302 5.16 -27.42 -10.89
CA ASN A 302 4.32 -27.51 -12.08
C ASN A 302 4.33 -26.21 -12.93
N VAL A 303 4.85 -25.11 -12.40
CA VAL A 303 4.98 -23.86 -13.14
C VAL A 303 6.11 -24.00 -14.18
N THR A 304 5.76 -23.86 -15.44
CA THR A 304 6.71 -24.00 -16.56
C THR A 304 7.42 -22.70 -16.92
N LYS A 305 6.87 -21.56 -16.54
CA LYS A 305 7.41 -20.24 -16.83
C LYS A 305 7.16 -19.28 -15.65
N ASP A 306 8.22 -18.99 -14.89
CA ASP A 306 8.14 -18.16 -13.69
C ASP A 306 7.66 -16.72 -13.95
N SER A 307 7.96 -16.16 -15.13
CA SER A 307 7.50 -14.81 -15.51
C SER A 307 5.97 -14.68 -15.72
N ASP A 308 5.23 -15.79 -15.71
CA ASP A 308 3.77 -15.75 -15.69
C ASP A 308 3.20 -15.47 -14.30
N LEU A 309 4.01 -15.64 -13.25
CA LEU A 309 3.63 -15.42 -11.86
C LEU A 309 3.76 -13.95 -11.45
N THR A 310 3.03 -13.56 -10.40
CA THR A 310 3.24 -12.27 -9.73
C THR A 310 4.46 -12.30 -8.83
N ASP A 311 5.02 -11.13 -8.50
CA ASP A 311 6.11 -11.00 -7.54
C ASP A 311 5.76 -11.61 -6.16
N ASP A 312 4.50 -11.50 -5.74
CA ASP A 312 4.04 -12.13 -4.51
C ASP A 312 4.07 -13.67 -4.59
N MET A 313 3.60 -14.26 -5.68
CA MET A 313 3.70 -15.72 -5.90
C MET A 313 5.16 -16.17 -5.95
N LEU A 314 6.02 -15.44 -6.65
CA LEU A 314 7.46 -15.70 -6.72
C LEU A 314 8.13 -15.62 -5.35
N GLY A 315 7.72 -14.64 -4.55
CA GLY A 315 8.16 -14.51 -3.17
C GLY A 315 7.80 -15.73 -2.30
N TRP A 316 6.60 -16.26 -2.48
CA TRP A 316 6.19 -17.48 -1.78
C TRP A 316 6.87 -18.73 -2.34
N LYS A 317 7.12 -18.80 -3.65
CA LYS A 317 7.94 -19.85 -4.26
C LYS A 317 9.36 -19.86 -3.69
N ALA A 318 9.99 -18.69 -3.59
CA ALA A 318 11.30 -18.56 -3.00
C ALA A 318 11.31 -19.01 -1.52
N ARG A 319 10.30 -18.60 -0.71
CA ARG A 319 10.19 -19.02 0.70
C ARG A 319 9.99 -20.55 0.85
N ALA A 320 9.15 -21.16 0.01
CA ALA A 320 8.98 -22.61 0.00
C ALA A 320 10.30 -23.32 -0.35
N ALA A 321 11.01 -22.82 -1.36
CA ALA A 321 12.31 -23.35 -1.78
C ALA A 321 13.41 -23.18 -0.71
N LEU A 322 13.43 -22.04 0.01
CA LEU A 322 14.32 -21.81 1.15
C LEU A 322 14.12 -22.85 2.25
N ARG A 323 12.89 -23.14 2.62
CA ARG A 323 12.56 -24.19 3.61
C ARG A 323 13.00 -25.58 3.17
N ALA A 324 13.00 -25.85 1.87
CA ALA A 324 13.42 -27.13 1.30
C ALA A 324 14.91 -27.17 0.93
N GLY A 325 15.68 -26.11 1.17
CA GLY A 325 17.10 -26.03 0.83
C GLY A 325 17.38 -26.01 -0.68
N GLN A 326 16.40 -25.61 -1.50
CA GLN A 326 16.49 -25.63 -2.97
C GLN A 326 17.01 -24.30 -3.52
N TRP A 327 18.29 -24.00 -3.29
CA TRP A 327 18.94 -22.74 -3.64
C TRP A 327 18.80 -22.34 -5.12
N LYS A 328 18.85 -23.30 -6.02
CA LYS A 328 18.64 -23.03 -7.46
C LYS A 328 17.25 -22.50 -7.77
N VAL A 329 16.21 -23.00 -7.06
CA VAL A 329 14.84 -22.53 -7.22
C VAL A 329 14.69 -21.14 -6.62
N VAL A 330 15.29 -20.87 -5.47
CA VAL A 330 15.32 -19.51 -4.85
C VAL A 330 15.89 -18.50 -5.84
N ARG A 331 17.08 -18.77 -6.40
CA ARG A 331 17.74 -17.90 -7.38
C ARG A 331 16.83 -17.59 -8.56
N LYS A 332 16.27 -18.62 -9.20
CA LYS A 332 15.39 -18.45 -10.37
C LYS A 332 14.12 -17.67 -10.05
N ALA A 333 13.50 -17.94 -8.90
CA ALA A 333 12.29 -17.23 -8.49
C ALA A 333 12.55 -15.73 -8.31
N VAL A 334 13.66 -15.35 -7.67
CA VAL A 334 14.02 -13.94 -7.50
C VAL A 334 14.38 -13.30 -8.85
N GLU A 335 15.15 -13.99 -9.70
CA GLU A 335 15.51 -13.50 -11.05
C GLU A 335 14.28 -13.24 -11.95
N ALA A 336 13.18 -13.94 -11.71
CA ALA A 336 11.91 -13.76 -12.44
C ALA A 336 11.04 -12.59 -11.91
N MET A 337 11.35 -12.02 -10.74
CA MET A 337 10.62 -10.87 -10.19
C MET A 337 10.85 -9.60 -11.01
N GLY A 338 9.91 -8.66 -10.89
CA GLY A 338 10.04 -7.32 -11.46
C GLY A 338 11.18 -6.53 -10.80
N ASP A 339 11.62 -5.47 -11.48
CA ASP A 339 12.79 -4.67 -11.06
C ASP A 339 12.63 -4.04 -9.67
N GLU A 340 11.44 -3.61 -9.31
CA GLU A 340 11.15 -3.01 -8.00
C GLU A 340 11.30 -4.06 -6.89
N ALA A 341 10.69 -5.23 -7.06
CA ALA A 341 10.80 -6.33 -6.10
C ALA A 341 12.24 -6.82 -5.95
N ARG A 342 12.98 -6.96 -7.06
CA ARG A 342 14.39 -7.39 -7.01
C ARG A 342 15.31 -6.44 -6.27
N ARG A 343 14.95 -5.15 -6.15
CA ARG A 343 15.71 -4.14 -5.38
C ARG A 343 15.39 -4.13 -3.89
N ASP A 344 14.32 -4.81 -3.46
CA ASP A 344 14.02 -4.96 -2.04
C ASP A 344 15.15 -5.75 -1.34
N SER A 345 15.62 -5.25 -0.20
CA SER A 345 16.73 -5.85 0.55
C SER A 345 16.52 -7.32 0.91
N THR A 346 15.25 -7.72 1.12
CA THR A 346 14.88 -9.14 1.32
C THR A 346 15.35 -9.99 0.16
N TRP A 347 15.02 -9.57 -1.07
CA TRP A 347 15.31 -10.38 -2.26
C TRP A 347 16.74 -10.23 -2.73
N VAL A 348 17.37 -9.07 -2.53
CA VAL A 348 18.81 -8.89 -2.75
C VAL A 348 19.61 -9.87 -1.85
N TYR A 349 19.26 -9.92 -0.56
CA TYR A 349 19.91 -10.83 0.39
C TYR A 349 19.75 -12.30 0.00
N TRP A 350 18.51 -12.75 -0.22
CA TRP A 350 18.25 -14.17 -0.52
C TRP A 350 18.78 -14.60 -1.89
N HIS A 351 18.80 -13.69 -2.87
CA HIS A 351 19.45 -13.97 -4.17
C HIS A 351 20.96 -14.18 -3.99
N ALA A 352 21.64 -13.28 -3.30
CA ALA A 352 23.06 -13.40 -3.02
C ALA A 352 23.39 -14.70 -2.25
N LYS A 353 22.62 -15.03 -1.22
CA LYS A 353 22.72 -16.29 -0.48
C LYS A 353 22.53 -17.50 -1.39
N ALA A 354 21.55 -17.47 -2.28
CA ALA A 354 21.28 -18.57 -3.20
C ALA A 354 22.44 -18.77 -4.20
N VAL A 355 23.02 -17.68 -4.71
CA VAL A 355 24.22 -17.73 -5.55
C VAL A 355 25.40 -18.34 -4.79
N LEU A 356 25.70 -17.83 -3.59
CA LEU A 356 26.84 -18.28 -2.78
C LEU A 356 26.74 -19.77 -2.37
N ASN A 357 25.52 -20.28 -2.15
CA ASN A 357 25.31 -21.71 -1.84
C ASN A 357 25.20 -22.62 -3.08
N GLY A 358 25.14 -22.04 -4.28
CA GLY A 358 24.98 -22.76 -5.56
C GLY A 358 26.25 -23.15 -6.28
N LYS A 359 27.41 -23.13 -5.63
CA LYS A 359 28.76 -23.35 -6.25
C LYS A 359 29.04 -22.28 -7.34
N PRO A 360 29.10 -21.00 -7.00
CA PRO A 360 29.27 -19.90 -7.94
C PRO A 360 30.69 -19.90 -8.53
N SER A 361 30.83 -19.36 -9.73
CA SER A 361 32.08 -18.89 -10.28
C SER A 361 32.68 -17.75 -9.47
N ASP A 362 33.92 -17.38 -9.67
CA ASP A 362 34.56 -16.25 -8.97
C ASP A 362 33.84 -14.92 -9.32
N ALA A 363 33.39 -14.75 -10.56
CA ALA A 363 32.63 -13.60 -10.99
C ALA A 363 31.24 -13.51 -10.27
N GLU A 364 30.49 -14.60 -10.25
CA GLU A 364 29.20 -14.66 -9.54
C GLU A 364 29.36 -14.44 -8.04
N ARG A 365 30.45 -14.94 -7.44
CA ARG A 365 30.77 -14.69 -6.03
C ARG A 365 31.02 -13.19 -5.76
N ALA A 366 31.77 -12.54 -6.66
CA ALA A 366 32.09 -11.13 -6.55
C ALA A 366 30.81 -10.29 -6.70
N GLU A 367 29.94 -10.60 -7.67
CA GLU A 367 28.64 -9.93 -7.86
C GLU A 367 27.72 -10.11 -6.64
N ALA A 368 27.63 -11.32 -6.08
CA ALA A 368 26.85 -11.58 -4.89
C ALA A 368 27.36 -10.78 -3.67
N ARG A 369 28.68 -10.66 -3.49
CA ARG A 369 29.26 -9.80 -2.43
C ARG A 369 28.94 -8.34 -2.66
N GLN A 370 29.07 -7.83 -3.88
CA GLN A 370 28.73 -6.46 -4.22
C GLN A 370 27.24 -6.17 -3.97
N ALA A 371 26.35 -7.11 -4.29
CA ALA A 371 24.92 -7.00 -3.98
C ALA A 371 24.67 -6.89 -2.47
N LEU A 372 25.33 -7.71 -1.64
CA LEU A 372 25.27 -7.61 -0.18
C LEU A 372 25.80 -6.27 0.33
N GLU A 373 26.94 -5.80 -0.22
CA GLU A 373 27.52 -4.50 0.12
C GLU A 373 26.56 -3.33 -0.18
N SER A 374 25.78 -3.44 -1.27
CA SER A 374 24.84 -2.40 -1.68
C SER A 374 23.67 -2.18 -0.71
N ILE A 375 23.30 -3.20 0.07
CA ILE A 375 22.22 -3.14 1.06
C ILE A 375 22.75 -3.08 2.51
N ALA A 376 24.02 -3.38 2.76
CA ALA A 376 24.58 -3.50 4.09
C ALA A 376 24.39 -2.22 4.94
N SER A 377 23.71 -2.33 6.06
CA SER A 377 23.39 -1.19 6.94
C SER A 377 23.06 -1.67 8.36
N PRO A 378 23.33 -0.88 9.40
CA PRO A 378 22.87 -1.18 10.76
C PRO A 378 21.35 -1.01 10.93
N LYS A 379 20.64 -0.47 9.94
CA LYS A 379 19.19 -0.25 9.94
C LYS A 379 18.53 -1.29 9.04
N GLY A 380 17.52 -1.97 9.55
CA GLY A 380 16.79 -3.00 8.82
C GLY A 380 17.32 -4.42 9.06
N PHE A 381 16.44 -5.40 8.87
CA PHE A 381 16.75 -6.81 9.21
C PHE A 381 17.70 -7.46 8.20
N TYR A 382 17.38 -7.40 6.91
CA TYR A 382 18.23 -8.01 5.87
C TYR A 382 19.52 -7.25 5.63
N GLU A 383 19.51 -5.95 5.91
CA GLU A 383 20.69 -5.08 5.86
C GLU A 383 21.71 -5.49 6.93
N GLN A 384 21.25 -5.83 8.14
CA GLN A 384 22.11 -6.36 9.20
C GLN A 384 22.62 -7.77 8.87
N LEU A 385 21.77 -8.63 8.32
CA LEU A 385 22.20 -9.95 7.84
C LEU A 385 23.26 -9.84 6.74
N ALA A 386 23.16 -8.83 5.87
CA ALA A 386 24.19 -8.57 4.84
C ALA A 386 25.52 -8.15 5.47
N LEU A 387 25.52 -7.31 6.52
CA LEU A 387 26.73 -6.99 7.28
C LEU A 387 27.39 -8.26 7.86
N GLU A 388 26.61 -9.13 8.50
CA GLU A 388 27.11 -10.39 9.07
C GLU A 388 27.70 -11.31 8.00
N GLU A 389 27.02 -11.44 6.85
CA GLU A 389 27.51 -12.27 5.72
C GLU A 389 28.82 -11.73 5.14
N LEU A 390 29.03 -10.43 5.19
CA LEU A 390 30.28 -9.76 4.79
C LEU A 390 31.39 -9.84 5.85
N GLY A 391 31.10 -10.42 7.03
CA GLY A 391 32.02 -10.48 8.17
C GLY A 391 32.17 -9.15 8.92
N GLN A 392 31.23 -8.23 8.74
CA GLN A 392 31.21 -6.93 9.38
C GLN A 392 30.35 -6.98 10.65
N ARG A 393 30.71 -6.20 11.66
CA ARG A 393 29.93 -6.11 12.89
C ARG A 393 28.79 -5.10 12.74
N VAL A 394 27.62 -5.45 13.24
CA VAL A 394 26.52 -4.49 13.41
C VAL A 394 26.87 -3.58 14.58
N VAL A 395 27.06 -2.31 14.31
CA VAL A 395 27.37 -1.28 15.33
C VAL A 395 26.20 -0.31 15.41
N VAL A 396 25.85 0.07 16.63
CA VAL A 396 24.87 1.13 16.83
C VAL A 396 25.45 2.45 16.27
N PRO A 397 24.73 3.11 15.35
CA PRO A 397 25.18 4.41 14.84
C PRO A 397 25.37 5.43 15.97
N PRO A 398 26.32 6.37 15.84
CA PRO A 398 26.44 7.44 16.80
C PRO A 398 25.13 8.23 16.89
N ALA A 399 24.86 8.76 18.08
CA ALA A 399 23.70 9.63 18.26
C ALA A 399 23.79 10.82 17.29
N PRO A 400 22.66 11.25 16.69
CA PRO A 400 22.65 12.44 15.84
C PRO A 400 23.12 13.67 16.65
N ALA A 401 23.73 14.63 15.96
CA ALA A 401 24.11 15.88 16.58
C ALA A 401 22.91 16.57 17.24
N PRO A 402 23.08 17.22 18.40
CA PRO A 402 21.99 17.96 19.02
C PRO A 402 21.47 19.05 18.07
N LEU A 403 20.15 19.25 18.07
CA LEU A 403 19.55 20.33 17.29
C LEU A 403 20.11 21.68 17.71
N THR A 404 20.42 22.53 16.74
CA THR A 404 20.88 23.93 16.97
C THR A 404 19.75 24.79 17.55
N ALA A 405 20.11 25.98 18.04
CA ALA A 405 19.12 26.95 18.51
C ALA A 405 18.21 27.44 17.38
N GLU A 406 18.76 27.60 16.19
CA GLU A 406 18.07 28.02 14.98
C GLU A 406 17.07 26.96 14.50
N GLU A 407 17.47 25.70 14.47
CA GLU A 407 16.57 24.58 14.12
C GLU A 407 15.40 24.47 15.11
N LYS A 408 15.67 24.60 16.40
CA LYS A 408 14.62 24.61 17.43
C LYS A 408 13.68 25.81 17.29
N ALA A 409 14.20 26.99 16.97
CA ALA A 409 13.41 28.19 16.75
C ALA A 409 12.54 28.04 15.48
N ALA A 410 13.09 27.54 14.38
CA ALA A 410 12.37 27.30 13.14
C ALA A 410 11.22 26.29 13.34
N ALA A 411 11.46 25.18 14.05
CA ALA A 411 10.42 24.19 14.36
C ALA A 411 9.29 24.81 15.20
N ARG A 412 9.62 25.64 16.21
CA ARG A 412 8.63 26.34 17.04
C ARG A 412 7.85 27.40 16.28
N ALA A 413 8.43 28.02 15.28
CA ALA A 413 7.78 29.01 14.44
C ALA A 413 6.90 28.41 13.32
N ASN A 414 7.01 27.11 13.06
CA ASN A 414 6.26 26.47 11.98
C ASN A 414 4.78 26.28 12.35
N PRO A 415 3.85 26.98 11.68
CA PRO A 415 2.43 26.93 12.05
C PRO A 415 1.79 25.56 11.81
N ALA A 416 2.24 24.77 10.82
CA ALA A 416 1.71 23.45 10.53
C ALA A 416 2.13 22.44 11.61
N LEU A 417 3.38 22.46 12.05
CA LEU A 417 3.85 21.61 13.16
C LEU A 417 3.16 21.98 14.47
N ASN A 418 2.97 23.25 14.77
CA ASN A 418 2.25 23.72 15.96
C ASN A 418 0.79 23.26 15.94
N ARG A 419 0.11 23.41 14.81
CA ARG A 419 -1.28 22.95 14.64
C ARG A 419 -1.40 21.43 14.78
N ALA A 420 -0.47 20.68 14.19
CA ALA A 420 -0.42 19.23 14.30
C ALA A 420 -0.26 18.76 15.77
N LEU A 421 0.70 19.36 16.50
CA LEU A 421 0.91 19.07 17.92
C LEU A 421 -0.31 19.46 18.77
N TYR A 422 -0.94 20.59 18.48
CA TYR A 422 -2.14 21.04 19.18
C TYR A 422 -3.30 20.08 18.99
N ALA A 423 -3.53 19.59 17.76
CA ALA A 423 -4.53 18.58 17.48
C ALA A 423 -4.26 17.26 18.26
N ILE A 424 -3.00 16.82 18.33
CA ILE A 424 -2.60 15.64 19.10
C ILE A 424 -2.91 15.82 20.59
N LEU A 425 -2.60 16.98 21.15
CA LEU A 425 -2.87 17.29 22.57
C LEU A 425 -4.35 17.25 22.90
N LEU A 426 -5.21 17.69 21.99
CA LEU A 426 -6.67 17.62 22.15
C LEU A 426 -7.28 16.23 21.89
N GLY A 427 -6.44 15.20 21.70
CA GLY A 427 -6.90 13.83 21.44
C GLY A 427 -7.30 13.58 19.98
N ILE A 428 -7.11 14.55 19.09
CA ILE A 428 -7.37 14.46 17.64
C ILE A 428 -6.09 13.96 16.94
N ARG A 429 -5.56 12.83 17.46
CA ARG A 429 -4.25 12.31 17.06
C ARG A 429 -4.15 11.97 15.58
N GLY A 430 -5.20 11.38 14.99
CA GLY A 430 -5.18 10.93 13.59
C GLY A 430 -4.92 12.10 12.64
N GLU A 431 -5.63 13.17 12.83
CA GLU A 431 -5.54 14.41 12.07
C GLU A 431 -4.19 15.10 12.29
N GLY A 432 -3.77 15.22 13.54
CA GLY A 432 -2.50 15.83 13.89
C GLY A 432 -1.30 15.09 13.28
N VAL A 433 -1.27 13.75 13.32
CA VAL A 433 -0.19 12.96 12.71
C VAL A 433 -0.15 13.11 11.19
N ARG A 434 -1.31 13.18 10.52
CA ARG A 434 -1.34 13.42 9.06
C ARG A 434 -0.76 14.77 8.68
N GLU A 435 -1.16 15.81 9.41
CA GLU A 435 -0.61 17.17 9.17
C GLU A 435 0.87 17.25 9.49
N TRP A 436 1.33 16.60 10.56
CA TRP A 436 2.75 16.49 10.90
C TRP A 436 3.55 15.86 9.77
N ASN A 437 3.10 14.70 9.26
CA ASN A 437 3.78 14.02 8.17
C ASN A 437 3.81 14.87 6.90
N TYR A 438 2.71 15.55 6.57
CA TYR A 438 2.68 16.48 5.45
C TYR A 438 3.69 17.60 5.60
N ALA A 439 3.70 18.26 6.77
CA ALA A 439 4.60 19.38 7.03
C ALA A 439 6.08 18.97 7.00
N THR A 440 6.43 17.79 7.48
CA THR A 440 7.81 17.27 7.47
C THR A 440 8.26 16.81 6.09
N ASN A 441 7.38 16.19 5.31
CA ASN A 441 7.72 15.69 3.96
C ASN A 441 7.92 16.81 2.94
N LEU A 442 7.19 17.94 3.05
CA LEU A 442 7.33 19.08 2.13
C LEU A 442 8.61 19.90 2.35
N HIS A 443 9.30 19.70 3.48
CA HIS A 443 10.52 20.44 3.81
C HIS A 443 11.80 19.67 3.51
N THR A 444 11.72 18.51 2.90
CA THR A 444 12.90 17.73 2.48
C THR A 444 13.37 18.26 1.11
N PRO A 445 14.51 18.94 1.00
CA PRO A 445 15.03 19.38 -0.30
C PRO A 445 15.28 18.14 -1.17
N GLY A 446 14.58 18.02 -2.30
CA GLY A 446 14.77 16.95 -3.27
C GLY A 446 14.02 15.64 -2.97
N GLY A 447 12.96 15.71 -2.17
CA GLY A 447 12.02 14.58 -1.98
C GLY A 447 11.00 14.48 -3.09
#